data_d497e6dcefb5f31c10d39b42e7509e49
#
_entry.id   d497e6dcefb5f31c10d39b42e7509e49
#
_cell.length_a   1.000
_cell.length_b   1.000
_cell.length_c   1.000
_cell.angle_alpha   90.00
_cell.angle_beta   90.00
_cell.angle_gamma   90.00
#
_symmetry.space_group_name_H-M   'P 1'
#
loop_
_entity.id
_entity.type
_entity.pdbx_description
1 polymer ?
#
loop_
_entity_poly.entity_id
_entity_poly.type
_entity_poly.pdbx_seq_one_letter_code
_entity_poly.pdbx_strand_id
1 'polypeptide(L)'
;HITWPVIGEMPSYELEVPAGAHYFINMVEWTTKNGENTLLSTDKFEEGEYELHVTYEAKEGYQFAAPELITVLPGNEVQGTPKVEESENGWYRIVTFSFTARQSEKHQHDMLVVQEKLPTCTEAGYKACYQCQSCKKLYLDKAGTEETTVEEITLPPTGHQYKDGICTICQAKDPDYVEPHK
;
A
#
# COMPACT_ATOMS: atom_id res chain seq x y z
N HIS A 1 -1.37 12.37 -1.37
CA HIS A 1 -0.67 12.09 -0.09
C HIS A 1 0.83 12.00 -0.35
N ILE A 2 1.64 12.85 0.32
CA ILE A 2 3.10 12.83 0.22
C ILE A 2 3.64 11.86 1.27
N THR A 3 4.40 10.87 0.82
CA THR A 3 5.07 9.88 1.67
C THR A 3 6.56 10.15 1.72
N TRP A 4 7.18 9.82 2.85
CA TRP A 4 8.63 9.97 3.01
C TRP A 4 9.38 8.96 2.13
N PRO A 5 10.46 9.34 1.43
CA PRO A 5 11.27 8.41 0.67
C PRO A 5 11.97 7.41 1.60
N VAL A 6 11.73 6.14 1.33
CA VAL A 6 12.30 5.01 2.08
C VAL A 6 13.25 4.25 1.17
N ILE A 7 14.47 3.98 1.65
CA ILE A 7 15.51 3.27 0.88
C ILE A 7 14.98 1.89 0.46
N GLY A 8 15.09 1.60 -0.83
CA GLY A 8 14.59 0.37 -1.46
C GLY A 8 13.16 0.43 -1.97
N GLU A 9 12.37 1.45 -1.58
CA GLU A 9 11.01 1.67 -2.08
C GLU A 9 11.03 2.53 -3.36
N MET A 10 9.98 2.41 -4.15
CA MET A 10 9.79 3.21 -5.37
C MET A 10 9.12 4.55 -5.04
N PRO A 11 9.43 5.63 -5.81
CA PRO A 11 8.77 6.92 -5.64
C PRO A 11 7.29 6.85 -6.02
N SER A 12 6.46 7.57 -5.25
CA SER A 12 5.05 7.77 -5.57
C SER A 12 4.86 9.08 -6.31
N TYR A 13 4.06 9.03 -7.38
CA TYR A 13 3.70 10.18 -8.23
C TYR A 13 2.21 10.53 -8.13
N GLU A 14 1.44 9.74 -7.36
CA GLU A 14 0.01 9.93 -7.22
C GLU A 14 -0.28 10.93 -6.10
N LEU A 15 -0.62 12.14 -6.50
CA LEU A 15 -1.06 13.21 -5.61
C LEU A 15 -2.45 13.68 -6.00
N GLU A 16 -3.23 14.06 -5.01
CA GLU A 16 -4.59 14.56 -5.21
C GLU A 16 -4.70 16.04 -4.81
N VAL A 17 -5.55 16.77 -5.49
CA VAL A 17 -5.95 18.11 -5.09
C VAL A 17 -7.31 18.08 -4.38
N PRO A 18 -7.56 19.00 -3.43
CA PRO A 18 -8.85 19.08 -2.77
C PRO A 18 -10.01 19.30 -3.74
N ALA A 19 -11.16 18.71 -3.45
CA ALA A 19 -12.37 18.94 -4.22
C ALA A 19 -12.70 20.44 -4.25
N GLY A 20 -13.00 20.96 -5.43
CA GLY A 20 -13.29 22.38 -5.65
C GLY A 20 -12.05 23.29 -5.78
N ALA A 21 -10.85 22.74 -5.80
CA ALA A 21 -9.65 23.54 -6.04
C ALA A 21 -9.70 24.21 -7.42
N HIS A 22 -9.22 25.43 -7.50
CA HIS A 22 -9.11 26.23 -8.72
C HIS A 22 -7.79 26.02 -9.45
N TYR A 23 -7.14 24.92 -9.21
CA TYR A 23 -5.91 24.46 -9.86
C TYR A 23 -5.94 22.93 -9.99
N PHE A 24 -5.02 22.41 -10.77
CA PHE A 24 -4.75 20.96 -10.88
C PHE A 24 -3.24 20.71 -10.82
N ILE A 25 -2.85 19.47 -10.60
CA ILE A 25 -1.45 19.06 -10.66
C ILE A 25 -1.12 18.83 -12.13
N ASN A 26 -0.17 19.58 -12.63
CA ASN A 26 0.33 19.47 -14.00
C ASN A 26 1.44 18.43 -14.08
N MET A 27 2.36 18.45 -13.11
CA MET A 27 3.51 17.56 -13.11
C MET A 27 3.96 17.22 -11.68
N VAL A 28 4.45 15.99 -11.50
CA VAL A 28 5.09 15.51 -10.27
C VAL A 28 6.40 14.86 -10.64
N GLU A 29 7.49 15.33 -10.05
CA GLU A 29 8.84 14.82 -10.32
C GLU A 29 9.59 14.57 -9.02
N TRP A 30 10.29 13.45 -8.96
CA TRP A 30 11.30 13.19 -7.95
C TRP A 30 12.69 13.34 -8.56
N THR A 31 13.54 14.11 -7.91
CA THR A 31 14.92 14.29 -8.31
C THR A 31 15.87 14.04 -7.14
N THR A 32 17.14 13.78 -7.45
CA THR A 32 18.18 13.95 -6.44
C THR A 32 18.31 15.44 -6.09
N LYS A 33 18.69 15.78 -4.87
CA LYS A 33 18.72 17.18 -4.35
C LYS A 33 19.45 18.17 -5.25
N ASN A 34 20.42 17.71 -6.01
CA ASN A 34 21.16 18.58 -6.92
C ASN A 34 20.51 18.71 -8.31
N GLY A 35 19.33 18.10 -8.52
CA GLY A 35 18.65 18.10 -9.80
C GLY A 35 19.35 17.33 -10.92
N GLU A 36 20.40 16.58 -10.58
CA GLU A 36 21.22 15.88 -11.59
C GLU A 36 20.50 14.68 -12.21
N ASN A 37 19.65 14.01 -11.43
CA ASN A 37 18.91 12.85 -11.89
C ASN A 37 17.43 12.95 -11.49
N THR A 38 16.55 12.76 -12.47
CA THR A 38 15.12 12.53 -12.24
C THR A 38 14.86 11.05 -12.06
N LEU A 39 14.12 10.67 -11.02
CA LEU A 39 13.75 9.29 -10.77
C LEU A 39 12.58 8.90 -11.69
N LEU A 40 12.63 7.67 -12.19
CA LEU A 40 11.52 7.03 -12.88
C LEU A 40 10.65 6.25 -11.86
N SER A 41 9.45 5.91 -12.25
CA SER A 41 8.55 5.10 -11.39
C SER A 41 9.06 3.69 -11.11
N THR A 42 10.08 3.24 -11.80
CA THR A 42 10.75 1.95 -11.61
C THR A 42 12.03 2.04 -10.78
N ASP A 43 12.51 3.24 -10.52
CA ASP A 43 13.70 3.47 -9.72
C ASP A 43 13.38 3.26 -8.24
N LYS A 44 14.41 3.07 -7.45
CA LYS A 44 14.28 2.93 -6.01
C LYS A 44 15.09 4.03 -5.32
N PHE A 45 14.58 4.50 -4.20
CA PHE A 45 15.35 5.39 -3.37
C PHE A 45 16.58 4.67 -2.81
N GLU A 46 17.73 5.32 -2.94
CA GLU A 46 18.99 4.95 -2.30
C GLU A 46 19.28 5.87 -1.12
N GLU A 47 20.36 5.66 -0.41
CA GLU A 47 20.80 6.59 0.62
C GLU A 47 21.16 7.93 -0.02
N GLY A 48 20.50 9.01 0.40
CA GLY A 48 20.71 10.33 -0.18
C GLY A 48 19.63 11.34 0.14
N GLU A 49 19.79 12.51 -0.45
CA GLU A 49 18.81 13.60 -0.36
C GLU A 49 18.06 13.72 -1.69
N TYR A 50 16.75 13.95 -1.59
CA TYR A 50 15.83 13.99 -2.72
C TYR A 50 14.95 15.23 -2.65
N GLU A 51 14.44 15.65 -3.80
CA GLU A 51 13.43 16.69 -3.92
C GLU A 51 12.22 16.17 -4.69
N LEU A 52 11.04 16.46 -4.15
CA LEU A 52 9.77 16.27 -4.83
C LEU A 52 9.30 17.63 -5.34
N HIS A 53 9.22 17.76 -6.65
CA HIS A 53 8.69 18.93 -7.32
C HIS A 53 7.26 18.68 -7.78
N VAL A 54 6.34 19.50 -7.30
CA VAL A 54 4.94 19.44 -7.70
C VAL A 54 4.58 20.73 -8.42
N THR A 55 4.31 20.62 -9.71
CA THR A 55 3.87 21.75 -10.52
C THR A 55 2.36 21.80 -10.55
N TYR A 56 1.82 22.87 -10.02
CA TYR A 56 0.38 23.20 -10.08
C TYR A 56 0.13 24.17 -11.22
N GLU A 57 -1.00 23.99 -11.90
CA GLU A 57 -1.50 24.90 -12.92
C GLU A 57 -2.86 25.47 -12.53
N ALA A 58 -3.00 26.78 -12.63
CA ALA A 58 -4.26 27.45 -12.33
C ALA A 58 -5.30 27.15 -13.43
N LYS A 59 -6.56 26.93 -13.03
CA LYS A 59 -7.67 26.77 -13.97
C LYS A 59 -7.96 28.10 -14.67
N GLU A 60 -8.60 28.03 -15.84
CA GLU A 60 -8.98 29.20 -16.62
C GLU A 60 -9.76 30.22 -15.75
N GLY A 61 -9.35 31.48 -15.82
CA GLY A 61 -9.92 32.57 -15.00
C GLY A 61 -9.33 32.72 -13.59
N TYR A 62 -8.35 31.90 -13.22
CA TYR A 62 -7.66 31.96 -11.93
C TYR A 62 -6.16 32.17 -12.10
N GLN A 63 -5.54 32.69 -11.07
CA GLN A 63 -4.08 32.84 -10.94
C GLN A 63 -3.70 32.57 -9.50
N PHE A 64 -2.47 32.09 -9.30
CA PHE A 64 -1.92 31.97 -7.96
C PHE A 64 -1.62 33.38 -7.42
N ALA A 65 -2.06 33.62 -6.19
CA ALA A 65 -1.63 34.82 -5.43
C ALA A 65 -0.21 34.60 -4.91
N ALA A 66 0.44 35.68 -4.51
CA ALA A 66 1.77 35.59 -3.87
C ALA A 66 1.78 34.53 -2.75
N PRO A 67 2.87 33.73 -2.63
CA PRO A 67 2.91 32.61 -1.69
C PRO A 67 3.01 33.11 -0.26
N GLU A 68 1.87 33.25 0.41
CA GLU A 68 1.87 33.65 1.82
C GLU A 68 2.16 32.49 2.76
N LEU A 69 1.61 31.32 2.48
CA LEU A 69 1.86 30.10 3.28
C LEU A 69 1.36 28.86 2.51
N ILE A 70 2.22 27.85 2.40
CA ILE A 70 1.76 26.50 2.05
C ILE A 70 1.44 25.77 3.33
N THR A 71 0.17 25.45 3.52
CA THR A 71 -0.25 24.58 4.61
C THR A 71 -0.16 23.13 4.15
N VAL A 72 0.75 22.37 4.75
CA VAL A 72 0.80 20.92 4.56
C VAL A 72 -0.31 20.30 5.39
N LEU A 73 -1.24 19.62 4.72
CA LEU A 73 -2.37 18.98 5.39
C LEU A 73 -1.89 17.82 6.28
N PRO A 74 -2.59 17.54 7.39
CA PRO A 74 -2.30 16.40 8.24
C PRO A 74 -2.23 15.08 7.45
N GLY A 75 -1.32 14.21 7.83
CA GLY A 75 -1.09 12.91 7.16
C GLY A 75 -0.03 12.95 6.06
N ASN A 76 0.42 14.14 5.61
CA ASN A 76 1.58 14.23 4.73
C ASN A 76 2.86 14.28 5.54
N GLU A 77 3.84 13.52 5.12
CA GLU A 77 5.18 13.52 5.71
C GLU A 77 6.07 14.47 4.89
N VAL A 78 6.54 15.56 5.50
CA VAL A 78 7.42 16.53 4.83
C VAL A 78 8.55 16.95 5.74
N GLN A 79 9.68 17.31 5.17
CA GLN A 79 10.84 17.79 5.89
C GLN A 79 10.97 19.31 5.71
N GLY A 80 10.90 20.03 6.81
CA GLY A 80 11.07 21.50 6.79
C GLY A 80 9.94 22.24 6.06
N THR A 81 10.26 23.44 5.61
CA THR A 81 9.32 24.31 4.87
C THR A 81 9.54 24.12 3.37
N PRO A 82 8.48 23.81 2.60
CA PRO A 82 8.59 23.71 1.15
C PRO A 82 9.06 25.02 0.50
N LYS A 83 9.86 24.92 -0.53
CA LYS A 83 10.20 26.06 -1.39
C LYS A 83 9.10 26.26 -2.41
N VAL A 84 8.74 27.50 -2.67
CA VAL A 84 7.69 27.86 -3.62
C VAL A 84 8.25 28.81 -4.67
N GLU A 85 8.02 28.46 -5.91
CA GLU A 85 8.36 29.28 -7.07
C GLU A 85 7.11 29.48 -7.92
N GLU A 86 6.92 30.67 -8.48
CA GLU A 86 5.79 31.01 -9.32
C GLU A 86 6.27 31.48 -10.69
N SER A 87 5.50 31.18 -11.72
CA SER A 87 5.70 31.79 -13.01
C SER A 87 5.34 33.29 -12.97
N GLU A 88 5.99 34.10 -13.78
CA GLU A 88 5.78 35.55 -13.84
C GLU A 88 4.31 35.94 -14.13
N ASN A 89 3.56 35.08 -14.81
CA ASN A 89 2.15 35.30 -15.16
C ASN A 89 1.17 34.72 -14.10
N GLY A 90 1.67 34.07 -13.03
CA GLY A 90 0.85 33.47 -11.98
C GLY A 90 0.06 32.21 -12.41
N TRP A 91 0.34 31.64 -13.58
CA TRP A 91 -0.38 30.47 -14.07
C TRP A 91 0.16 29.16 -13.49
N TYR A 92 1.44 29.12 -13.18
CA TYR A 92 2.11 27.93 -12.62
C TYR A 92 2.72 28.25 -11.26
N ARG A 93 2.66 27.25 -10.39
CA ARG A 93 3.34 27.26 -9.09
C ARG A 93 4.06 25.95 -8.91
N ILE A 94 5.35 26.02 -8.63
CA ILE A 94 6.17 24.84 -8.31
C ILE A 94 6.40 24.81 -6.82
N VAL A 95 6.05 23.71 -6.18
CA VAL A 95 6.32 23.48 -4.76
C VAL A 95 7.34 22.37 -4.65
N THR A 96 8.47 22.68 -4.06
CA THR A 96 9.57 21.75 -3.86
C THR A 96 9.65 21.33 -2.40
N PHE A 97 9.55 20.04 -2.17
CA PHE A 97 9.73 19.40 -0.86
C PHE A 97 11.11 18.71 -0.85
N SER A 98 11.90 18.95 0.17
CA SER A 98 13.21 18.30 0.33
C SER A 98 13.10 17.16 1.35
N PHE A 99 13.83 16.08 1.11
CA PHE A 99 13.85 14.89 1.95
C PHE A 99 15.27 14.31 2.05
N THR A 100 15.55 13.70 3.21
CA THR A 100 16.64 12.75 3.32
C THR A 100 16.03 11.35 3.34
N ALA A 101 16.38 10.48 2.41
CA ALA A 101 15.88 9.12 2.39
C ALA A 101 16.23 8.41 3.70
N ARG A 102 15.28 7.72 4.29
CA ARG A 102 15.47 7.00 5.55
C ARG A 102 15.49 5.50 5.32
N GLN A 103 16.20 4.79 6.17
CA GLN A 103 16.08 3.34 6.23
C GLN A 103 14.62 2.99 6.47
N SER A 104 14.14 1.94 5.82
CA SER A 104 12.90 1.30 6.24
C SER A 104 13.06 1.01 7.73
N GLU A 105 12.21 1.59 8.56
CA GLU A 105 12.14 1.13 9.92
C GLU A 105 11.71 -0.34 9.83
N LYS A 106 12.70 -1.25 9.88
CA LYS A 106 12.42 -2.66 10.16
C LYS A 106 11.85 -2.66 11.56
N HIS A 107 10.53 -2.47 11.68
CA HIS A 107 9.90 -2.65 12.96
C HIS A 107 10.17 -4.11 13.39
N GLN A 108 10.62 -4.29 14.62
CA GLN A 108 10.72 -5.62 15.17
C GLN A 108 9.33 -6.22 15.15
N HIS A 109 9.14 -7.24 14.32
CA HIS A 109 7.85 -7.90 14.20
C HIS A 109 7.44 -8.51 15.54
N ASP A 110 6.39 -7.98 16.14
CA ASP A 110 5.71 -8.60 17.28
C ASP A 110 4.72 -9.64 16.74
N MET A 111 5.20 -10.88 16.69
CA MET A 111 4.53 -11.98 16.01
C MET A 111 3.55 -12.70 16.91
N LEU A 112 2.30 -12.72 16.49
CA LEU A 112 1.27 -13.63 17.00
C LEU A 112 1.25 -14.91 16.17
N VAL A 113 1.19 -16.04 16.85
CA VAL A 113 0.98 -17.34 16.20
C VAL A 113 -0.50 -17.46 15.81
N VAL A 114 -0.76 -17.68 14.54
CA VAL A 114 -2.06 -18.09 14.03
C VAL A 114 -2.05 -19.61 13.92
N GLN A 115 -2.84 -20.27 14.76
CA GLN A 115 -2.92 -21.74 14.80
C GLN A 115 -3.55 -22.25 13.51
N GLU A 116 -3.08 -23.41 13.04
CA GLU A 116 -3.69 -24.13 11.92
C GLU A 116 -5.18 -24.40 12.18
N LYS A 117 -6.00 -24.19 11.17
CA LYS A 117 -7.38 -24.68 11.11
C LYS A 117 -7.51 -25.66 9.98
N LEU A 118 -7.75 -26.95 10.29
CA LEU A 118 -8.02 -27.94 9.25
C LEU A 118 -9.33 -27.62 8.52
N PRO A 119 -9.40 -27.81 7.20
CA PRO A 119 -10.62 -27.65 6.44
C PRO A 119 -11.64 -28.73 6.83
N THR A 120 -12.91 -28.38 6.77
CA THR A 120 -14.03 -29.35 6.89
C THR A 120 -14.58 -29.69 5.50
N CYS A 121 -15.63 -30.47 5.43
CA CYS A 121 -16.28 -30.76 4.16
C CYS A 121 -16.81 -29.51 3.46
N THR A 122 -17.21 -28.50 4.20
CA THR A 122 -17.90 -27.30 3.69
C THR A 122 -17.15 -26.00 3.95
N GLU A 123 -16.25 -25.98 4.95
CA GLU A 123 -15.51 -24.77 5.32
C GLU A 123 -14.05 -24.90 4.96
N ALA A 124 -13.48 -23.83 4.46
CA ALA A 124 -12.04 -23.70 4.25
C ALA A 124 -11.29 -23.68 5.59
N GLY A 125 -10.10 -24.21 5.57
CA GLY A 125 -9.11 -24.11 6.62
C GLY A 125 -7.97 -23.16 6.25
N TYR A 126 -6.93 -23.12 7.09
CA TYR A 126 -5.70 -22.39 6.82
C TYR A 126 -4.52 -23.04 7.55
N LYS A 127 -3.33 -22.94 6.96
CA LYS A 127 -2.07 -23.39 7.55
C LYS A 127 -1.69 -22.49 8.72
N ALA A 128 -0.94 -23.03 9.68
CA ALA A 128 -0.32 -22.22 10.72
C ALA A 128 0.59 -21.15 10.10
N CYS A 129 0.53 -19.94 10.63
CA CYS A 129 1.36 -18.82 10.19
C CYS A 129 1.60 -17.87 11.38
N TYR A 130 2.29 -16.77 11.10
CA TYR A 130 2.53 -15.69 12.08
C TYR A 130 1.93 -14.39 11.53
N GLN A 131 1.27 -13.63 12.39
CA GLN A 131 0.78 -12.31 12.05
C GLN A 131 1.51 -11.25 12.88
N CYS A 132 2.09 -10.26 12.21
CA CYS A 132 2.65 -9.12 12.92
C CYS A 132 1.56 -8.24 13.49
N GLN A 133 1.62 -7.92 14.79
CA GLN A 133 0.64 -7.06 15.45
C GLN A 133 0.65 -5.62 14.95
N SER A 134 1.81 -5.14 14.53
CA SER A 134 2.00 -3.76 14.06
C SER A 134 1.58 -3.57 12.61
N CYS A 135 2.19 -4.33 11.67
CA CYS A 135 1.90 -4.17 10.23
C CYS A 135 0.77 -5.06 9.70
N LYS A 136 0.23 -5.98 10.52
CA LYS A 136 -0.84 -6.93 10.18
C LYS A 136 -0.52 -7.92 9.07
N LYS A 137 0.68 -7.89 8.51
CA LYS A 137 1.15 -8.84 7.49
C LYS A 137 1.29 -10.25 8.06
N LEU A 138 1.17 -11.23 7.17
CA LEU A 138 1.31 -12.65 7.48
C LEU A 138 2.68 -13.16 7.05
N TYR A 139 3.25 -14.08 7.83
CA TYR A 139 4.57 -14.67 7.61
C TYR A 139 4.54 -16.17 7.87
N LEU A 140 5.34 -16.92 7.12
CA LEU A 140 5.51 -18.36 7.34
C LEU A 140 6.49 -18.65 8.47
N ASP A 141 7.33 -17.69 8.83
CA ASP A 141 8.35 -17.81 9.86
C ASP A 141 8.20 -16.77 10.99
N LYS A 142 8.66 -17.11 12.17
CA LYS A 142 8.61 -16.22 13.34
C LYS A 142 9.54 -15.01 13.21
N ALA A 143 10.56 -15.09 12.36
CA ALA A 143 11.49 -13.98 12.14
C ALA A 143 10.90 -12.87 11.26
N GLY A 144 9.79 -13.14 10.54
CA GLY A 144 9.15 -12.19 9.64
C GLY A 144 9.93 -11.98 8.35
N THR A 145 10.61 -13.01 7.88
CA THR A 145 11.42 -12.96 6.66
C THR A 145 10.68 -13.52 5.44
N GLU A 146 9.74 -14.44 5.64
CA GLU A 146 8.94 -15.07 4.58
C GLU A 146 7.50 -14.54 4.64
N GLU A 147 7.25 -13.41 3.98
CA GLU A 147 5.90 -12.85 3.86
C GLU A 147 5.00 -13.79 3.04
N THR A 148 3.74 -13.95 3.44
CA THR A 148 2.75 -14.79 2.78
C THR A 148 1.40 -14.09 2.68
N THR A 149 0.49 -14.63 1.89
CA THR A 149 -0.86 -14.08 1.71
C THR A 149 -1.93 -15.02 2.27
N VAL A 150 -3.13 -14.50 2.47
CA VAL A 150 -4.28 -15.31 2.91
C VAL A 150 -4.57 -16.42 1.90
N GLU A 151 -4.42 -16.14 0.61
CA GLU A 151 -4.65 -17.10 -0.47
C GLU A 151 -3.67 -18.28 -0.41
N GLU A 152 -2.41 -18.01 -0.12
CA GLU A 152 -1.34 -19.04 -0.08
C GLU A 152 -1.45 -19.97 1.14
N ILE A 153 -2.01 -19.48 2.23
CA ILE A 153 -2.20 -20.28 3.45
C ILE A 153 -3.57 -20.95 3.49
N THR A 154 -4.53 -20.52 2.67
CA THR A 154 -5.90 -21.07 2.66
C THR A 154 -5.91 -22.51 2.17
N LEU A 155 -6.58 -23.38 2.92
CA LEU A 155 -6.85 -24.76 2.56
C LEU A 155 -8.31 -24.87 2.11
N PRO A 156 -8.59 -25.29 0.88
CA PRO A 156 -9.95 -25.42 0.38
C PRO A 156 -10.75 -26.45 1.18
N PRO A 157 -12.10 -26.36 1.23
CA PRO A 157 -12.94 -27.40 1.79
C PRO A 157 -12.65 -28.76 1.17
N THR A 158 -12.70 -29.82 1.96
CA THR A 158 -12.39 -31.18 1.48
C THR A 158 -13.51 -31.79 0.61
N GLY A 159 -14.69 -31.17 0.61
CA GLY A 159 -15.87 -31.75 -0.01
C GLY A 159 -16.45 -32.93 0.78
N HIS A 160 -17.63 -33.36 0.38
CA HIS A 160 -18.25 -34.55 0.94
C HIS A 160 -17.79 -35.83 0.23
N GLN A 161 -17.53 -36.88 0.99
CA GLN A 161 -17.25 -38.24 0.49
C GLN A 161 -18.40 -39.15 0.92
N TYR A 162 -19.37 -39.32 0.04
CA TYR A 162 -20.54 -40.11 0.33
C TYR A 162 -20.31 -41.63 0.12
N LYS A 163 -20.79 -42.39 1.09
CA LYS A 163 -20.91 -43.84 1.01
C LYS A 163 -22.30 -44.25 1.55
N ASP A 164 -23.05 -45.02 0.79
CA ASP A 164 -24.40 -45.43 1.15
C ASP A 164 -25.31 -44.26 1.57
N GLY A 165 -25.20 -43.11 0.87
CA GLY A 165 -26.00 -41.92 1.09
C GLY A 165 -25.58 -41.05 2.29
N ILE A 166 -24.42 -41.35 2.92
CA ILE A 166 -23.93 -40.61 4.09
C ILE A 166 -22.46 -40.24 3.88
N CYS A 167 -22.11 -38.99 4.16
CA CYS A 167 -20.71 -38.58 4.13
C CYS A 167 -19.91 -39.26 5.25
N THR A 168 -18.82 -39.91 4.87
CA THR A 168 -17.95 -40.64 5.83
C THR A 168 -17.20 -39.78 6.80
N ILE A 169 -17.10 -38.47 6.51
CA ILE A 169 -16.35 -37.48 7.32
C ILE A 169 -17.28 -36.73 8.30
N CYS A 170 -18.35 -36.09 7.78
CA CYS A 170 -19.22 -35.22 8.58
C CYS A 170 -20.64 -35.80 8.80
N GLN A 171 -20.92 -36.96 8.26
CA GLN A 171 -22.21 -37.65 8.36
C GLN A 171 -23.41 -36.90 7.73
N ALA A 172 -23.13 -35.90 6.91
CA ALA A 172 -24.18 -35.24 6.13
C ALA A 172 -24.82 -36.24 5.15
N LYS A 173 -26.12 -36.12 4.95
CA LYS A 173 -26.86 -36.92 3.95
C LYS A 173 -26.51 -36.42 2.54
N ASP A 174 -26.37 -37.36 1.62
CA ASP A 174 -26.28 -37.08 0.20
C ASP A 174 -27.64 -36.63 -0.33
N PRO A 175 -27.82 -35.42 -0.84
CA PRO A 175 -29.10 -34.93 -1.35
C PRO A 175 -29.59 -35.71 -2.57
N ASP A 176 -28.67 -36.35 -3.30
CA ASP A 176 -28.97 -37.08 -4.53
C ASP A 176 -29.05 -38.59 -4.33
N TYR A 177 -28.95 -39.09 -3.08
CA TYR A 177 -29.03 -40.51 -2.78
C TYR A 177 -30.44 -41.05 -2.83
N VAL A 178 -30.66 -42.02 -3.70
CA VAL A 178 -31.91 -42.80 -3.80
C VAL A 178 -31.69 -44.17 -3.20
N GLU A 179 -32.42 -44.51 -2.17
CA GLU A 179 -32.39 -45.86 -1.59
C GLU A 179 -32.75 -46.92 -2.65
N PRO A 180 -31.99 -47.98 -2.79
CA PRO A 180 -32.34 -49.08 -3.70
C PRO A 180 -33.66 -49.74 -3.20
N HIS A 181 -34.65 -49.74 -4.05
CA HIS A 181 -35.89 -50.46 -3.79
C HIS A 181 -35.60 -51.96 -3.57
N LYS A 182 -36.13 -52.51 -2.48
CA LYS A 182 -36.08 -53.93 -2.23
C LYS A 182 -37.11 -54.67 -3.09
#